data_e51a1541cab9486a5b981505536aedd3
#
_entry.id   e51a1541cab9486a5b981505536aedd3
#
_cell.length_a   1.000
_cell.length_b   1.000
_cell.length_c   1.000
_cell.angle_alpha   90.00
_cell.angle_beta   90.00
_cell.angle_gamma   90.00
#
_symmetry.space_group_name_H-M   'P 1'
#
loop_
_entity.id
_entity.type
_entity.pdbx_description
1 polymer ?
#
loop_
_entity_poly.entity_id
_entity_poly.type
_entity_poly.pdbx_seq_one_letter_code
_entity_poly.pdbx_strand_id
1 'polypeptide(L)'
;MTGAIRANPVGVVIVGSGAGKRFGGPKAVALLADGRRFLDAIVETARNAGLDPIVAVLPPDVAAPEGVRMVINAKAESEQIVSVRLGLGQLLNTPVTAALLWPVDHPFVELESVLAVLDAARRTSAPIVVPRYDGRRGHPTYFHRDIWVELMSVADGGARAVVHVAPVRVHEVEVGDVGVLRDIDTQRDLLGEK
;
A
#
# COMPACT_ATOMS: atom_id res chain seq x y z
N MET A 1 -12.32 9.59 -34.29
CA MET A 1 -12.44 10.03 -32.88
C MET A 1 -12.10 8.83 -32.02
N THR A 2 -10.83 8.72 -31.65
CA THR A 2 -10.31 7.61 -30.83
C THR A 2 -10.71 7.91 -29.38
N GLY A 3 -11.75 7.24 -28.88
CA GLY A 3 -12.12 7.31 -27.47
C GLY A 3 -10.97 6.75 -26.66
N ALA A 4 -10.23 7.62 -25.99
CA ALA A 4 -9.28 7.21 -24.97
C ALA A 4 -10.08 6.42 -23.93
N ILE A 5 -9.83 5.12 -23.83
CA ILE A 5 -10.29 4.29 -22.71
C ILE A 5 -9.73 5.00 -21.48
N ARG A 6 -10.58 5.72 -20.74
CA ARG A 6 -10.20 6.31 -19.46
C ARG A 6 -9.81 5.14 -18.57
N ALA A 7 -8.52 5.00 -18.35
CA ALA A 7 -8.03 4.05 -17.36
C ALA A 7 -8.78 4.34 -16.05
N ASN A 8 -9.39 3.31 -15.47
CA ASN A 8 -10.07 3.45 -14.18
C ASN A 8 -9.07 3.99 -13.17
N PRO A 9 -9.29 5.18 -12.60
CA PRO A 9 -8.32 5.80 -11.71
C PRO A 9 -8.14 4.92 -10.46
N VAL A 10 -6.89 4.70 -10.08
CA VAL A 10 -6.52 3.92 -8.90
C VAL A 10 -5.81 4.85 -7.92
N GLY A 11 -6.30 4.90 -6.69
CA GLY A 11 -5.62 5.59 -5.60
C GLY A 11 -4.63 4.69 -4.86
N VAL A 12 -3.90 5.26 -3.91
CA VAL A 12 -3.07 4.49 -2.99
C VAL A 12 -3.28 4.95 -1.56
N VAL A 13 -3.33 4.01 -0.63
CA VAL A 13 -3.34 4.26 0.82
C VAL A 13 -2.04 3.72 1.39
N ILE A 14 -1.15 4.62 1.79
CA ILE A 14 0.10 4.29 2.46
C ILE A 14 -0.18 4.27 3.96
N VAL A 15 0.08 3.12 4.59
CA VAL A 15 -0.17 2.90 6.02
C VAL A 15 1.13 3.00 6.80
N GLY A 16 1.32 4.10 7.53
CA GLY A 16 2.57 4.43 8.21
C GLY A 16 2.42 4.99 9.62
N SER A 17 1.28 4.73 10.30
CA SER A 17 0.99 5.30 11.63
C SER A 17 1.56 4.51 12.81
N GLY A 18 2.18 3.35 12.58
CA GLY A 18 2.77 2.54 13.64
C GLY A 18 3.94 3.23 14.35
N ALA A 19 4.05 3.01 15.66
CA ALA A 19 5.10 3.60 16.49
C ALA A 19 6.52 3.14 16.15
N GLY A 20 6.68 2.05 15.39
CA GLY A 20 7.99 1.52 15.01
C GLY A 20 8.88 1.14 16.20
N LYS A 21 8.32 0.64 17.30
CA LYS A 21 9.04 0.36 18.57
C LYS A 21 10.31 -0.48 18.35
N ARG A 22 10.25 -1.50 17.49
CA ARG A 22 11.41 -2.36 17.17
C ARG A 22 12.43 -1.67 16.26
N PHE A 23 11.98 -0.73 15.45
CA PHE A 23 12.82 0.05 14.55
C PHE A 23 13.51 1.22 15.25
N GLY A 24 12.92 1.71 16.35
CA GLY A 24 13.42 2.86 17.12
C GLY A 24 12.70 4.17 16.82
N GLY A 25 11.59 4.12 16.07
CA GLY A 25 10.76 5.29 15.74
C GLY A 25 9.85 5.05 14.54
N PRO A 26 9.05 6.07 14.15
CA PRO A 26 8.14 5.96 13.01
C PRO A 26 8.87 5.62 11.70
N LYS A 27 8.54 4.48 11.10
CA LYS A 27 9.19 4.02 9.85
C LYS A 27 9.00 4.98 8.68
N ALA A 28 7.93 5.77 8.69
CA ALA A 28 7.65 6.73 7.62
C ALA A 28 8.76 7.79 7.43
N VAL A 29 9.50 8.12 8.51
CA VAL A 29 10.64 9.06 8.48
C VAL A 29 11.99 8.36 8.46
N ALA A 30 12.05 7.04 8.50
CA ALA A 30 13.27 6.27 8.38
C ALA A 30 13.94 6.54 7.04
N LEU A 31 15.28 6.61 7.03
CA LEU A 31 16.06 6.92 5.84
C LEU A 31 16.59 5.66 5.17
N LEU A 32 16.47 5.61 3.86
CA LEU A 32 17.18 4.68 2.99
C LEU A 32 18.67 5.09 2.89
N ALA A 33 19.47 4.21 2.30
CA ALA A 33 20.92 4.48 2.10
C ALA A 33 21.18 5.71 1.20
N ASP A 34 20.25 6.08 0.34
CA ASP A 34 20.31 7.25 -0.53
C ASP A 34 19.79 8.55 0.12
N GLY A 35 19.39 8.48 1.40
CA GLY A 35 18.91 9.62 2.18
C GLY A 35 17.42 9.93 2.01
N ARG A 36 16.68 9.26 1.14
CA ARG A 36 15.21 9.42 1.04
C ARG A 36 14.53 8.77 2.23
N ARG A 37 13.42 9.37 2.70
CA ARG A 37 12.55 8.69 3.68
C ARG A 37 11.83 7.51 3.02
N PHE A 38 11.47 6.48 3.79
CA PHE A 38 10.64 5.38 3.32
C PHE A 38 9.35 5.88 2.65
N LEU A 39 8.69 6.84 3.30
CA LEU A 39 7.49 7.44 2.74
C LEU A 39 7.74 8.12 1.39
N ASP A 40 8.84 8.86 1.24
CA ASP A 40 9.16 9.56 0.00
C ASP A 40 9.43 8.60 -1.15
N ALA A 41 10.15 7.50 -0.88
CA ALA A 41 10.44 6.47 -1.90
C ALA A 41 9.14 5.81 -2.41
N ILE A 42 8.23 5.45 -1.49
CA ILE A 42 6.94 4.87 -1.86
C ILE A 42 6.08 5.88 -2.65
N VAL A 43 6.03 7.15 -2.22
CA VAL A 43 5.28 8.21 -2.90
C VAL A 43 5.83 8.44 -4.32
N GLU A 44 7.14 8.44 -4.49
CA GLU A 44 7.78 8.57 -5.80
C GLU A 44 7.38 7.40 -6.73
N THR A 45 7.50 6.16 -6.26
CA THR A 45 7.08 4.98 -7.03
C THR A 45 5.59 5.01 -7.36
N ALA A 46 4.73 5.41 -6.40
CA ALA A 46 3.30 5.55 -6.61
C ALA A 46 2.97 6.60 -7.69
N ARG A 47 3.64 7.75 -7.68
CA ARG A 47 3.49 8.80 -8.71
C ARG A 47 3.92 8.31 -10.10
N ASN A 48 5.06 7.64 -10.16
CA ASN A 48 5.59 7.08 -11.41
C ASN A 48 4.66 5.99 -11.98
N ALA A 49 3.92 5.28 -11.13
CA ALA A 49 2.89 4.33 -11.53
C ALA A 49 1.56 4.99 -11.95
N GLY A 50 1.44 6.31 -11.83
CA GLY A 50 0.22 7.06 -12.17
C GLY A 50 -0.91 6.90 -11.14
N LEU A 51 -0.58 6.59 -9.89
CA LEU A 51 -1.56 6.47 -8.80
C LEU A 51 -1.95 7.86 -8.29
N ASP A 52 -3.25 8.14 -8.27
CA ASP A 52 -3.82 9.39 -7.77
C ASP A 52 -5.28 9.16 -7.31
N PRO A 53 -5.70 9.68 -6.15
CA PRO A 53 -4.90 10.39 -5.15
C PRO A 53 -4.00 9.47 -4.32
N ILE A 54 -2.92 10.04 -3.78
CA ILE A 54 -2.06 9.41 -2.80
C ILE A 54 -2.51 9.85 -1.40
N VAL A 55 -2.87 8.89 -0.55
CA VAL A 55 -3.27 9.13 0.84
C VAL A 55 -2.23 8.47 1.74
N ALA A 56 -1.67 9.22 2.70
CA ALA A 56 -0.77 8.68 3.71
C ALA A 56 -1.40 8.80 5.11
N VAL A 57 -1.55 7.67 5.79
CA VAL A 57 -2.03 7.63 7.18
C VAL A 57 -0.83 7.55 8.10
N LEU A 58 -0.60 8.63 8.85
CA LEU A 58 0.65 8.89 9.57
C LEU A 58 0.38 9.24 11.05
N PRO A 59 1.39 9.13 11.92
CA PRO A 59 1.29 9.67 13.27
C PRO A 59 1.36 11.21 13.24
N PRO A 60 0.96 11.91 14.33
CA PRO A 60 0.87 13.37 14.35
C PRO A 60 2.16 14.11 14.03
N ASP A 61 3.29 13.53 14.38
CA ASP A 61 4.62 14.18 14.30
C ASP A 61 5.33 13.95 12.95
N VAL A 62 4.66 13.30 11.99
CA VAL A 62 5.21 12.99 10.67
C VAL A 62 4.51 13.78 9.59
N ALA A 63 5.26 14.62 8.86
CA ALA A 63 4.72 15.37 7.73
C ALA A 63 4.72 14.52 6.45
N ALA A 64 3.62 14.60 5.70
CA ALA A 64 3.51 14.02 4.37
C ALA A 64 4.26 14.87 3.33
N PRO A 65 4.75 14.26 2.22
CA PRO A 65 5.27 15.00 1.07
C PRO A 65 4.20 15.88 0.43
N GLU A 66 4.64 16.90 -0.32
CA GLU A 66 3.74 17.78 -1.07
C GLU A 66 2.82 16.98 -2.01
N GLY A 67 1.55 17.38 -2.11
CA GLY A 67 0.55 16.73 -2.96
C GLY A 67 0.01 15.40 -2.41
N VAL A 68 0.48 14.92 -1.26
CA VAL A 68 -0.05 13.75 -0.57
C VAL A 68 -1.11 14.16 0.43
N ARG A 69 -2.29 13.52 0.39
CA ARG A 69 -3.35 13.72 1.38
C ARG A 69 -2.95 13.04 2.68
N MET A 70 -2.67 13.84 3.70
CA MET A 70 -2.30 13.31 5.02
C MET A 70 -3.56 13.06 5.87
N VAL A 71 -3.57 11.89 6.53
CA VAL A 71 -4.56 11.55 7.56
C VAL A 71 -3.81 11.19 8.84
N ILE A 72 -4.18 11.82 9.94
CA ILE A 72 -3.56 11.54 11.23
C ILE A 72 -4.26 10.35 11.90
N ASN A 73 -3.48 9.32 12.25
CA ASN A 73 -3.87 8.33 13.22
C ASN A 73 -3.04 8.50 14.49
N ALA A 74 -3.62 9.14 15.49
CA ALA A 74 -2.95 9.41 16.77
C ALA A 74 -2.81 8.16 17.66
N LYS A 75 -3.47 7.05 17.31
CA LYS A 75 -3.41 5.80 18.07
C LYS A 75 -2.32 4.88 17.51
N ALA A 76 -1.08 5.13 17.87
CA ALA A 76 0.09 4.38 17.39
C ALA A 76 0.04 2.86 17.66
N GLU A 77 -0.78 2.43 18.62
CA GLU A 77 -1.00 1.02 19.00
C GLU A 77 -2.28 0.44 18.40
N SER A 78 -3.00 1.22 17.57
CA SER A 78 -4.17 0.70 16.88
C SER A 78 -3.76 -0.35 15.85
N GLU A 79 -4.65 -1.33 15.64
CA GLU A 79 -4.46 -2.29 14.56
C GLU A 79 -4.33 -1.60 13.20
N GLN A 80 -3.54 -2.16 12.31
CA GLN A 80 -3.29 -1.62 10.96
C GLN A 80 -4.60 -1.32 10.19
N ILE A 81 -5.65 -2.12 10.43
CA ILE A 81 -6.96 -1.97 9.77
C ILE A 81 -7.60 -0.61 10.06
N VAL A 82 -7.33 -0.01 11.23
CA VAL A 82 -7.82 1.33 11.56
C VAL A 82 -7.25 2.36 10.57
N SER A 83 -5.95 2.27 10.30
CA SER A 83 -5.29 3.13 9.32
C SER A 83 -5.78 2.87 7.90
N VAL A 84 -6.03 1.62 7.52
CA VAL A 84 -6.62 1.27 6.24
C VAL A 84 -7.99 1.95 6.08
N ARG A 85 -8.86 1.88 7.10
CA ARG A 85 -10.19 2.51 7.08
C ARG A 85 -10.12 4.03 6.98
N LEU A 86 -9.23 4.65 7.75
CA LEU A 86 -9.02 6.09 7.70
C LEU A 86 -8.58 6.54 6.30
N GLY A 87 -7.66 5.80 5.68
CA GLY A 87 -7.16 6.09 4.34
C GLY A 87 -8.21 5.86 3.26
N LEU A 88 -8.91 4.71 3.27
CA LEU A 88 -9.99 4.43 2.32
C LEU A 88 -11.15 5.44 2.45
N GLY A 89 -11.43 5.91 3.67
CA GLY A 89 -12.42 6.96 3.91
C GLY A 89 -12.16 8.23 3.09
N GLN A 90 -10.90 8.59 2.86
CA GLN A 90 -10.52 9.74 2.02
C GLN A 90 -10.78 9.51 0.53
N LEU A 91 -10.89 8.27 0.12
CA LEU A 91 -11.13 7.89 -1.28
C LEU A 91 -12.61 7.71 -1.62
N LEU A 92 -13.50 7.61 -0.62
CA LEU A 92 -14.93 7.32 -0.84
C LEU A 92 -15.61 8.35 -1.74
N ASN A 93 -15.25 9.63 -1.61
CA ASN A 93 -15.82 10.73 -2.39
C ASN A 93 -14.97 11.12 -3.61
N THR A 94 -14.13 10.21 -4.09
CA THR A 94 -13.32 10.39 -5.30
C THR A 94 -13.80 9.46 -6.41
N PRO A 95 -13.45 9.72 -7.68
CA PRO A 95 -13.84 8.86 -8.80
C PRO A 95 -13.04 7.57 -8.91
N VAL A 96 -12.13 7.27 -7.99
CA VAL A 96 -11.29 6.06 -8.07
C VAL A 96 -12.13 4.79 -7.94
N THR A 97 -11.78 3.79 -8.72
CA THR A 97 -12.46 2.48 -8.73
C THR A 97 -11.72 1.43 -7.92
N ALA A 98 -10.52 1.75 -7.46
CA ALA A 98 -9.71 0.85 -6.66
C ALA A 98 -8.65 1.62 -5.86
N ALA A 99 -8.02 0.93 -4.91
CA ALA A 99 -6.86 1.43 -4.18
C ALA A 99 -5.79 0.35 -4.01
N LEU A 100 -4.53 0.75 -4.07
CA LEU A 100 -3.44 -0.04 -3.54
C LEU A 100 -3.32 0.22 -2.03
N LEU A 101 -3.24 -0.83 -1.24
CA LEU A 101 -2.85 -0.74 0.17
C LEU A 101 -1.35 -1.04 0.28
N TRP A 102 -0.59 -0.05 0.73
CA TRP A 102 0.87 -0.09 0.76
C TRP A 102 1.39 0.20 2.17
N PRO A 103 1.87 -0.82 2.91
CA PRO A 103 2.52 -0.59 4.19
C PRO A 103 3.84 0.17 4.01
N VAL A 104 4.10 1.14 4.88
CA VAL A 104 5.29 2.03 4.77
C VAL A 104 6.62 1.30 4.97
N ASP A 105 6.59 0.10 5.53
CA ASP A 105 7.75 -0.77 5.74
C ASP A 105 8.17 -1.59 4.52
N HIS A 106 7.52 -1.37 3.38
CA HIS A 106 7.92 -1.94 2.08
C HIS A 106 8.44 -0.83 1.12
N PRO A 107 9.53 -0.11 1.47
CA PRO A 107 10.03 1.01 0.67
C PRO A 107 10.81 0.59 -0.57
N PHE A 108 11.09 -0.71 -0.74
CA PHE A 108 11.92 -1.25 -1.82
C PHE A 108 11.13 -1.83 -2.97
N VAL A 109 9.81 -1.69 -2.99
CA VAL A 109 8.98 -2.18 -4.10
C VAL A 109 9.29 -1.38 -5.36
N GLU A 110 9.63 -2.09 -6.43
CA GLU A 110 9.97 -1.53 -7.73
C GLU A 110 8.72 -1.09 -8.50
N LEU A 111 8.89 -0.09 -9.37
CA LEU A 111 7.83 0.44 -10.22
C LEU A 111 7.18 -0.67 -11.08
N GLU A 112 8.00 -1.54 -11.64
CA GLU A 112 7.58 -2.65 -12.49
C GLU A 112 6.60 -3.59 -11.78
N SER A 113 6.80 -3.86 -10.50
CA SER A 113 5.90 -4.66 -9.68
C SER A 113 4.56 -3.99 -9.49
N VAL A 114 4.54 -2.68 -9.23
CA VAL A 114 3.31 -1.90 -9.12
C VAL A 114 2.54 -1.91 -10.45
N LEU A 115 3.24 -1.67 -11.56
CA LEU A 115 2.65 -1.70 -12.89
C LEU A 115 2.09 -3.09 -13.25
N ALA A 116 2.78 -4.17 -12.87
CA ALA A 116 2.31 -5.54 -13.06
C ALA A 116 1.00 -5.81 -12.30
N VAL A 117 0.88 -5.34 -11.06
CA VAL A 117 -0.35 -5.44 -10.26
C VAL A 117 -1.50 -4.69 -10.92
N LEU A 118 -1.26 -3.45 -11.38
CA LEU A 118 -2.27 -2.63 -12.04
C LEU A 118 -2.71 -3.22 -13.38
N ASP A 119 -1.78 -3.78 -14.15
CA ASP A 119 -2.08 -4.42 -15.42
C ASP A 119 -2.86 -5.74 -15.23
N ALA A 120 -2.48 -6.56 -14.25
CA ALA A 120 -3.21 -7.76 -13.89
C ALA A 120 -4.65 -7.43 -13.45
N ALA A 121 -4.85 -6.38 -12.66
CA ALA A 121 -6.17 -5.93 -12.25
C ALA A 121 -7.05 -5.54 -13.45
N ARG A 122 -6.49 -4.84 -14.45
CA ARG A 122 -7.20 -4.46 -15.68
C ARG A 122 -7.58 -5.66 -16.52
N ARG A 123 -6.67 -6.63 -16.69
CA ARG A 123 -6.87 -7.80 -17.56
C ARG A 123 -7.79 -8.84 -16.97
N THR A 124 -7.73 -9.06 -15.67
CA THR A 124 -8.48 -10.14 -15.01
C THR A 124 -9.80 -9.69 -14.43
N SER A 125 -9.99 -8.39 -14.22
CA SER A 125 -11.11 -7.82 -13.46
C SER A 125 -11.24 -8.42 -12.04
N ALA A 126 -10.14 -8.98 -11.51
CA ALA A 126 -10.13 -9.56 -10.18
C ALA A 126 -10.32 -8.46 -9.13
N PRO A 127 -11.19 -8.65 -8.13
CA PRO A 127 -11.43 -7.64 -7.12
C PRO A 127 -10.25 -7.45 -6.14
N ILE A 128 -9.36 -8.43 -6.06
CA ILE A 128 -8.12 -8.37 -5.27
C ILE A 128 -6.97 -8.87 -6.13
N VAL A 129 -5.88 -8.09 -6.22
CA VAL A 129 -4.64 -8.52 -6.89
C VAL A 129 -3.46 -8.34 -5.94
N VAL A 130 -2.64 -9.38 -5.84
CA VAL A 130 -1.50 -9.45 -4.93
C VAL A 130 -0.24 -9.80 -5.72
N PRO A 131 0.86 -9.04 -5.59
CA PRO A 131 2.14 -9.44 -6.15
C PRO A 131 2.66 -10.68 -5.41
N ARG A 132 3.34 -11.54 -6.16
CA ARG A 132 3.91 -12.78 -5.64
C ARG A 132 5.36 -12.89 -6.08
N TYR A 133 6.24 -13.21 -5.16
CA TYR A 133 7.64 -13.51 -5.42
C TYR A 133 8.02 -14.82 -4.70
N ASP A 134 8.63 -15.73 -5.44
CA ASP A 134 9.05 -17.06 -4.92
C ASP A 134 7.95 -17.78 -4.11
N GLY A 135 6.74 -17.83 -4.68
CA GLY A 135 5.59 -18.50 -4.07
C GLY A 135 4.95 -17.77 -2.88
N ARG A 136 5.43 -16.60 -2.49
CA ARG A 136 4.96 -15.83 -1.34
C ARG A 136 4.26 -14.54 -1.79
N ARG A 137 3.08 -14.26 -1.20
CA ARG A 137 2.32 -13.03 -1.42
C ARG A 137 3.00 -11.84 -0.76
N GLY A 138 3.05 -10.71 -1.47
CA GLY A 138 3.69 -9.48 -1.01
C GLY A 138 2.79 -8.23 -1.08
N HIS A 139 3.42 -7.07 -1.04
CA HIS A 139 2.80 -5.75 -1.13
C HIS A 139 3.34 -4.96 -2.33
N PRO A 140 2.59 -3.91 -2.79
CA PRO A 140 1.26 -3.49 -2.35
C PRO A 140 0.14 -4.41 -2.86
N THR A 141 -0.99 -4.43 -2.15
CA THR A 141 -2.17 -5.19 -2.55
C THR A 141 -3.22 -4.27 -3.17
N TYR A 142 -3.73 -4.64 -4.34
CA TYR A 142 -4.83 -3.95 -5.00
C TYR A 142 -6.17 -4.45 -4.47
N PHE A 143 -7.08 -3.51 -4.19
CA PHE A 143 -8.47 -3.78 -3.81
C PHE A 143 -9.42 -2.95 -4.66
N HIS A 144 -10.25 -3.60 -5.47
CA HIS A 144 -11.36 -2.97 -6.16
C HIS A 144 -12.36 -2.37 -5.15
N ARG A 145 -13.04 -1.30 -5.54
CA ARG A 145 -13.95 -0.56 -4.65
C ARG A 145 -15.03 -1.42 -4.03
N ASP A 146 -15.50 -2.44 -4.73
CA ASP A 146 -16.54 -3.36 -4.24
C ASP A 146 -16.11 -4.12 -2.97
N ILE A 147 -14.80 -4.29 -2.76
CA ILE A 147 -14.24 -4.96 -1.57
C ILE A 147 -14.08 -4.01 -0.38
N TRP A 148 -14.16 -2.69 -0.60
CA TRP A 148 -13.91 -1.75 0.50
C TRP A 148 -14.92 -1.87 1.65
N VAL A 149 -16.17 -2.25 1.36
CA VAL A 149 -17.18 -2.49 2.40
C VAL A 149 -16.70 -3.59 3.36
N GLU A 150 -16.08 -4.64 2.85
CA GLU A 150 -15.53 -5.72 3.67
C GLU A 150 -14.35 -5.23 4.50
N LEU A 151 -13.41 -4.47 3.90
CA LEU A 151 -12.29 -3.85 4.61
C LEU A 151 -12.75 -2.88 5.71
N MET A 152 -13.85 -2.17 5.46
CA MET A 152 -14.43 -1.23 6.42
C MET A 152 -15.12 -1.94 7.59
N SER A 153 -15.60 -3.18 7.41
CA SER A 153 -16.40 -3.91 8.40
C SER A 153 -15.67 -5.08 9.09
N VAL A 154 -14.54 -5.58 8.52
CA VAL A 154 -13.82 -6.73 9.11
C VAL A 154 -13.37 -6.43 10.54
N ALA A 155 -13.72 -7.31 11.49
CA ALA A 155 -13.39 -7.11 12.91
C ALA A 155 -11.92 -7.49 13.20
N ASP A 156 -11.55 -8.71 12.87
CA ASP A 156 -10.24 -9.30 13.22
C ASP A 156 -9.42 -9.66 12.00
N GLY A 157 -8.09 -9.67 12.13
CA GLY A 157 -7.15 -10.07 11.08
C GLY A 157 -6.96 -9.04 9.96
N GLY A 158 -7.66 -7.90 10.02
CA GLY A 158 -7.46 -6.77 9.12
C GLY A 158 -7.66 -7.07 7.63
N ALA A 159 -6.96 -6.33 6.77
CA ALA A 159 -7.02 -6.54 5.32
C ALA A 159 -6.57 -7.95 4.91
N ARG A 160 -5.68 -8.56 5.68
CA ARG A 160 -5.23 -9.95 5.47
C ARG A 160 -6.40 -10.95 5.57
N ALA A 161 -7.32 -10.76 6.51
CA ALA A 161 -8.51 -11.61 6.64
C ALA A 161 -9.37 -11.55 5.37
N VAL A 162 -9.59 -10.35 4.79
CA VAL A 162 -10.36 -10.19 3.55
C VAL A 162 -9.72 -10.95 2.38
N VAL A 163 -8.39 -10.94 2.29
CA VAL A 163 -7.64 -11.70 1.26
C VAL A 163 -7.79 -13.21 1.47
N HIS A 164 -7.85 -13.69 2.72
CA HIS A 164 -7.89 -15.13 3.03
C HIS A 164 -9.28 -15.74 2.97
N VAL A 165 -10.35 -14.97 3.27
CA VAL A 165 -11.73 -15.50 3.34
C VAL A 165 -12.25 -16.02 2.00
N ALA A 166 -11.82 -15.43 0.89
CA ALA A 166 -12.26 -15.87 -0.44
C ALA A 166 -11.11 -15.91 -1.45
N PRO A 167 -10.26 -16.96 -1.41
CA PRO A 167 -9.10 -17.08 -2.29
C PRO A 167 -9.46 -16.98 -3.79
N VAL A 168 -10.64 -17.44 -4.18
CA VAL A 168 -11.13 -17.37 -5.57
C VAL A 168 -11.24 -15.94 -6.10
N ARG A 169 -11.34 -14.94 -5.23
CA ARG A 169 -11.38 -13.52 -5.59
C ARG A 169 -9.99 -12.88 -5.72
N VAL A 170 -8.94 -13.63 -5.39
CA VAL A 170 -7.57 -13.14 -5.39
C VAL A 170 -6.86 -13.60 -6.64
N HIS A 171 -6.37 -12.66 -7.43
CA HIS A 171 -5.42 -12.93 -8.50
C HIS A 171 -4.01 -12.65 -8.01
N GLU A 172 -3.13 -13.66 -8.13
CA GLU A 172 -1.71 -13.52 -7.83
C GLU A 172 -0.95 -13.22 -9.12
N VAL A 173 -0.11 -12.19 -9.09
CA VAL A 173 0.76 -11.84 -10.21
C VAL A 173 2.22 -12.06 -9.81
N GLU A 174 2.91 -12.94 -10.53
CA GLU A 174 4.33 -13.20 -10.29
C GLU A 174 5.15 -12.00 -10.73
N VAL A 175 6.08 -11.56 -9.87
CA VAL A 175 6.99 -10.44 -10.11
C VAL A 175 8.43 -10.86 -9.83
N GLY A 176 9.39 -10.21 -10.49
CA GLY A 176 10.83 -10.47 -10.29
C GLY A 176 11.45 -9.72 -9.11
N ASP A 177 10.66 -9.07 -8.30
CA ASP A 177 11.09 -8.10 -7.28
C ASP A 177 10.92 -8.67 -5.86
N VAL A 178 12.03 -8.93 -5.18
CA VAL A 178 12.03 -9.34 -3.77
C VAL A 178 11.52 -8.23 -2.84
N GLY A 179 11.54 -6.95 -3.28
CA GLY A 179 11.07 -5.81 -2.52
C GLY A 179 9.61 -5.93 -2.08
N VAL A 180 8.78 -6.65 -2.84
CA VAL A 180 7.36 -6.90 -2.48
C VAL A 180 7.21 -7.71 -1.19
N LEU A 181 8.25 -8.48 -0.80
CA LEU A 181 8.28 -9.28 0.43
C LEU A 181 9.14 -8.64 1.53
N ARG A 182 9.91 -7.60 1.19
CA ARG A 182 10.91 -7.04 2.09
C ARG A 182 10.29 -6.00 3.00
N ASP A 183 9.74 -6.47 4.12
CA ASP A 183 9.33 -5.63 5.24
C ASP A 183 10.53 -5.24 6.09
N ILE A 184 10.65 -3.98 6.42
CA ILE A 184 11.74 -3.44 7.25
C ILE A 184 11.19 -3.21 8.66
N ASP A 185 11.42 -4.18 9.54
CA ASP A 185 10.95 -4.14 10.93
C ASP A 185 11.99 -3.62 11.91
N THR A 186 13.27 -3.78 11.58
CA THR A 186 14.43 -3.39 12.42
C THR A 186 15.47 -2.65 11.58
N GLN A 187 16.44 -1.99 12.27
CA GLN A 187 17.58 -1.38 11.60
C GLN A 187 18.46 -2.42 10.87
N ARG A 188 18.51 -3.67 11.37
CA ARG A 188 19.26 -4.77 10.72
C ARG A 188 18.64 -5.15 9.38
N ASP A 189 17.30 -5.20 9.30
CA ASP A 189 16.59 -5.50 8.03
C ASP A 189 16.93 -4.46 6.96
N LEU A 190 17.09 -3.19 7.38
CA LEU A 190 17.48 -2.10 6.48
C LEU A 190 18.89 -2.32 5.91
N LEU A 191 19.83 -2.79 6.75
CA LEU A 191 21.21 -3.07 6.35
C LEU A 191 21.36 -4.39 5.58
N GLY A 192 20.30 -5.21 5.48
CA GLY A 192 20.35 -6.52 4.84
C GLY A 192 21.10 -7.57 5.69
N GLU A 193 21.29 -7.31 6.96
CA GLU A 193 21.91 -8.23 7.92
C GLU A 193 20.84 -9.23 8.43
N LYS A 194 21.08 -10.51 8.18
CA LYS A 194 20.21 -11.61 8.70
C LYS A 194 20.70 -12.09 10.05
#